data_868e71a1c7c3009f4826c2e0f22cd36d
#
_entry.id   868e71a1c7c3009f4826c2e0f22cd36d
#
_cell.length_a   1.000
_cell.length_b   1.000
_cell.length_c   1.000
_cell.angle_alpha   90.00
_cell.angle_beta   90.00
_cell.angle_gamma   90.00
#
_symmetry.space_group_name_H-M   'P 1'
#
loop_
_entity.id
_entity.type
_entity.pdbx_description
1 polymer ?
#
loop_
_entity_poly.entity_id
_entity_poly.type
_entity_poly.pdbx_seq_one_letter_code
_entity_poly.pdbx_strand_id
1 'polypeptide(L)'
;METIIQKALKLLLDKFGAEYDCVTVTEENEQYRANIETPNPAKLIGKNGETLSAIQTLLKNMLYAQNRENIFISVDVDNYRKAQEERVIEKAERYIKMMKERNLGEIKLPPMSPYFRRVVHLWILHTFPELQSDSVGEGKSRAVRVFYK
;
A
#
# COMPACT_ATOMS: atom_id res chain seq x y z
N MET A 1 -13.92 -8.00 -14.63
CA MET A 1 -12.51 -8.14 -14.21
C MET A 1 -12.39 -8.69 -12.79
N GLU A 2 -13.14 -8.20 -11.82
CA GLU A 2 -13.10 -8.67 -10.42
C GLU A 2 -13.18 -10.19 -10.29
N THR A 3 -14.13 -10.84 -10.98
CA THR A 3 -14.28 -12.31 -10.95
C THR A 3 -13.04 -13.06 -11.49
N ILE A 4 -12.39 -12.52 -12.50
CA ILE A 4 -11.17 -13.10 -13.08
C ILE A 4 -10.03 -13.02 -12.07
N ILE A 5 -9.86 -11.85 -11.45
CA ILE A 5 -8.86 -11.61 -10.41
C ILE A 5 -9.09 -12.55 -9.22
N GLN A 6 -10.34 -12.63 -8.75
CA GLN A 6 -10.70 -13.49 -7.62
C GLN A 6 -10.39 -14.97 -7.90
N LYS A 7 -10.75 -15.47 -9.09
CA LYS A 7 -10.46 -16.86 -9.49
C LYS A 7 -8.96 -17.13 -9.59
N ALA A 8 -8.21 -16.21 -10.19
CA ALA A 8 -6.76 -16.34 -10.32
C ALA A 8 -6.07 -16.35 -8.95
N LEU A 9 -6.49 -15.46 -8.04
CA LEU A 9 -5.94 -15.40 -6.68
C LEU A 9 -6.29 -16.65 -5.86
N LYS A 10 -7.52 -17.14 -5.92
CA LYS A 10 -7.91 -18.39 -5.27
C LYS A 10 -7.09 -19.58 -5.78
N LEU A 11 -6.93 -19.69 -7.11
CA LEU A 11 -6.09 -20.75 -7.70
C LEU A 11 -4.66 -20.68 -7.17
N LEU A 12 -4.08 -19.48 -7.08
CA LEU A 12 -2.74 -19.27 -6.57
C LEU A 12 -2.63 -19.71 -5.10
N LEU A 13 -3.58 -19.30 -4.26
CA LEU A 13 -3.63 -19.67 -2.84
C LEU A 13 -3.79 -21.19 -2.65
N ASP A 14 -4.65 -21.82 -3.43
CA ASP A 14 -4.87 -23.28 -3.39
C ASP A 14 -3.59 -24.04 -3.77
N LYS A 15 -2.84 -23.56 -4.77
CA LYS A 15 -1.54 -24.15 -5.16
C LYS A 15 -0.46 -23.97 -4.10
N PHE A 16 -0.51 -22.92 -3.34
CA PHE A 16 0.36 -22.71 -2.17
C PHE A 16 -0.04 -23.57 -0.97
N GLY A 17 -1.20 -24.18 -0.98
CA GLY A 17 -1.77 -24.86 0.19
C GLY A 17 -2.11 -23.88 1.32
N ALA A 18 -2.44 -22.63 0.96
CA ALA A 18 -2.82 -21.62 1.94
C ALA A 18 -4.26 -21.82 2.42
N GLU A 19 -4.47 -21.66 3.72
CA GLU A 19 -5.81 -21.60 4.29
C GLU A 19 -6.33 -20.16 4.18
N TYR A 20 -7.54 -20.00 3.67
CA TYR A 20 -8.23 -18.71 3.62
C TYR A 20 -9.74 -18.91 3.72
N ASP A 21 -10.43 -17.95 4.29
CA ASP A 21 -11.88 -17.96 4.47
C ASP A 21 -12.57 -17.30 3.28
N CYS A 22 -12.08 -16.15 2.86
CA CYS A 22 -12.69 -15.36 1.81
C CYS A 22 -11.64 -14.58 0.99
N VAL A 23 -11.97 -14.35 -0.26
CA VAL A 23 -11.23 -13.43 -1.15
C VAL A 23 -12.24 -12.46 -1.73
N THR A 24 -12.10 -11.18 -1.41
CA THR A 24 -12.91 -10.10 -1.97
C THR A 24 -12.08 -9.25 -2.91
N VAL A 25 -12.67 -8.82 -4.01
CA VAL A 25 -12.04 -7.92 -4.97
C VAL A 25 -12.96 -6.74 -5.17
N THR A 26 -12.44 -5.54 -5.04
CA THR A 26 -13.13 -4.28 -5.26
C THR A 26 -12.38 -3.43 -6.26
N GLU A 27 -13.09 -2.63 -7.03
CA GLU A 27 -12.52 -1.66 -7.94
C GLU A 27 -12.71 -0.25 -7.37
N GLU A 28 -11.60 0.48 -7.23
CA GLU A 28 -11.58 1.85 -6.75
C GLU A 28 -10.60 2.67 -7.60
N ASN A 29 -11.08 3.74 -8.24
CA ASN A 29 -10.24 4.66 -9.03
C ASN A 29 -9.37 3.94 -10.09
N GLU A 30 -9.98 3.06 -10.88
CA GLU A 30 -9.30 2.25 -11.91
C GLU A 30 -8.21 1.30 -11.36
N GLN A 31 -8.23 1.03 -10.08
CA GLN A 31 -7.36 0.06 -9.43
C GLN A 31 -8.20 -1.03 -8.76
N TYR A 32 -7.71 -2.25 -8.81
CA TYR A 32 -8.33 -3.36 -8.10
C TYR A 32 -7.63 -3.59 -6.77
N ARG A 33 -8.42 -3.79 -5.74
CA ARG A 33 -7.92 -4.23 -4.43
C ARG A 33 -8.48 -5.60 -4.13
N ALA A 34 -7.60 -6.59 -3.96
CA ALA A 34 -7.96 -7.94 -3.56
C ALA A 34 -7.57 -8.14 -2.10
N ASN A 35 -8.54 -8.43 -1.24
CA ASN A 35 -8.31 -8.71 0.17
C ASN A 35 -8.56 -10.18 0.47
N ILE A 36 -7.62 -10.81 1.16
CA ILE A 36 -7.68 -12.21 1.59
C ILE A 36 -7.97 -12.22 3.09
N GLU A 37 -9.08 -12.85 3.47
CA GLU A 37 -9.39 -13.14 4.87
C GLU A 37 -8.89 -14.55 5.20
N THR A 38 -8.10 -14.67 6.26
CA THR A 38 -7.44 -15.94 6.61
C THR A 38 -7.30 -16.10 8.12
N PRO A 39 -7.39 -17.32 8.66
CA PRO A 39 -7.10 -17.59 10.07
C PRO A 39 -5.60 -17.44 10.40
N ASN A 40 -4.73 -17.49 9.40
CA ASN A 40 -3.26 -17.39 9.54
C ASN A 40 -2.66 -16.23 8.72
N PRO A 41 -2.94 -14.97 9.04
CA PRO A 41 -2.45 -13.83 8.26
C PRO A 41 -0.92 -13.75 8.20
N ALA A 42 -0.23 -14.11 9.26
CA ALA A 42 1.23 -14.10 9.32
C ALA A 42 1.90 -14.95 8.23
N LYS A 43 1.31 -16.07 7.87
CA LYS A 43 1.81 -16.96 6.80
C LYS A 43 1.75 -16.31 5.42
N LEU A 44 0.68 -15.57 5.13
CA LEU A 44 0.46 -14.92 3.85
C LEU A 44 1.12 -13.53 3.76
N ILE A 45 1.36 -12.88 4.87
CA ILE A 45 2.07 -11.62 4.94
C ILE A 45 3.59 -11.86 4.83
N GLY A 46 4.10 -12.79 5.62
CA GLY A 46 5.51 -13.07 5.73
C GLY A 46 6.30 -11.98 6.46
N LYS A 47 7.61 -12.15 6.53
CA LYS A 47 8.50 -11.16 7.13
C LYS A 47 8.46 -9.85 6.34
N ASN A 48 8.13 -8.74 7.01
CA ASN A 48 8.04 -7.41 6.40
C ASN A 48 7.12 -7.33 5.15
N GLY A 49 6.13 -8.23 5.05
CA GLY A 49 5.21 -8.27 3.91
C GLY A 49 5.81 -8.91 2.64
N GLU A 50 6.93 -9.60 2.73
CA GLU A 50 7.61 -10.20 1.56
C GLU A 50 6.76 -11.26 0.86
N THR A 51 6.10 -12.14 1.61
CA THR A 51 5.21 -13.16 1.04
C THR A 51 4.03 -12.53 0.34
N LEU A 52 3.42 -11.52 0.94
CA LEU A 52 2.31 -10.78 0.35
C LEU A 52 2.72 -10.07 -0.95
N SER A 53 3.90 -9.47 -0.98
CA SER A 53 4.45 -8.84 -2.19
C SER A 53 4.72 -9.86 -3.29
N ALA A 54 5.20 -11.05 -2.94
CA ALA A 54 5.42 -12.14 -3.88
C ALA A 54 4.09 -12.65 -4.48
N ILE A 55 3.07 -12.84 -3.66
CA ILE A 55 1.72 -13.22 -4.10
C ILE A 55 1.17 -12.19 -5.10
N GLN A 56 1.30 -10.91 -4.80
CA GLN A 56 0.87 -9.83 -5.68
C GLN A 56 1.59 -9.86 -7.03
N THR A 57 2.90 -10.07 -7.03
CA THR A 57 3.71 -10.15 -8.25
C THR A 57 3.30 -11.34 -9.11
N LEU A 58 3.11 -12.51 -8.50
CA LEU A 58 2.67 -13.72 -9.21
C LEU A 58 1.26 -13.53 -9.79
N LEU A 59 0.34 -12.96 -9.03
CA LEU A 59 -1.01 -12.67 -9.51
C LEU A 59 -0.99 -11.74 -10.72
N LYS A 60 -0.22 -10.66 -10.67
CA LYS A 60 -0.05 -9.73 -11.80
C LYS A 60 0.46 -10.44 -13.05
N ASN A 61 1.47 -11.29 -12.89
CA ASN A 61 2.04 -12.05 -14.00
C ASN A 61 1.02 -13.04 -14.60
N MET A 62 0.25 -13.72 -13.75
CA MET A 62 -0.80 -14.64 -14.20
C MET A 62 -1.87 -13.89 -15.00
N LEU A 63 -2.34 -12.75 -14.50
CA LEU A 63 -3.34 -11.93 -15.16
C LEU A 63 -2.83 -11.36 -16.50
N TYR A 64 -1.59 -10.89 -16.54
CA TYR A 64 -0.96 -10.44 -17.76
C TYR A 64 -0.84 -11.55 -18.80
N ALA A 65 -0.46 -12.75 -18.39
CA ALA A 65 -0.36 -13.90 -19.28
C ALA A 65 -1.71 -14.28 -19.92
N GLN A 66 -2.81 -14.11 -19.18
CA GLN A 66 -4.17 -14.41 -19.66
C GLN A 66 -4.74 -13.31 -20.54
N ASN A 67 -4.64 -12.07 -20.13
CA ASN A 67 -5.35 -10.95 -20.75
C ASN A 67 -4.47 -10.05 -21.61
N ARG A 68 -3.15 -10.17 -21.54
CA ARG A 68 -2.17 -9.30 -22.21
C ARG A 68 -2.30 -7.81 -21.88
N GLU A 69 -2.96 -7.50 -20.79
CA GLU A 69 -3.16 -6.14 -20.30
C GLU A 69 -2.52 -5.97 -18.93
N ASN A 70 -1.95 -4.81 -18.69
CA ASN A 70 -1.45 -4.44 -17.36
C ASN A 70 -2.62 -4.02 -16.47
N ILE A 71 -2.90 -4.83 -15.47
CA ILE A 71 -3.95 -4.56 -14.49
C ILE A 71 -3.30 -3.99 -13.24
N PHE A 72 -3.78 -2.81 -12.81
CA PHE A 72 -3.37 -2.22 -11.54
C PHE A 72 -4.10 -2.91 -10.40
N ILE A 73 -3.39 -3.75 -9.68
CA ILE A 73 -3.93 -4.52 -8.56
C ILE A 73 -3.03 -4.45 -7.33
N SER A 74 -3.65 -4.27 -6.18
CA SER A 74 -3.03 -4.40 -4.86
C SER A 74 -3.65 -5.60 -4.15
N VAL A 75 -2.81 -6.47 -3.61
CA VAL A 75 -3.24 -7.61 -2.78
C VAL A 75 -3.00 -7.27 -1.31
N ASP A 76 -4.00 -7.54 -0.48
CA ASP A 76 -3.93 -7.34 0.96
C ASP A 76 -4.39 -8.60 1.72
N VAL A 77 -4.00 -8.72 2.97
CA VAL A 77 -4.39 -9.80 3.88
C VAL A 77 -4.96 -9.17 5.15
N ASP A 78 -6.23 -9.47 5.46
CA ASP A 78 -6.96 -8.95 6.60
C ASP A 78 -6.81 -7.42 6.79
N ASN A 79 -6.78 -6.68 5.68
CA ASN A 79 -6.55 -5.23 5.65
C ASN A 79 -5.22 -4.80 6.34
N TYR A 80 -4.20 -5.63 6.29
CA TYR A 80 -2.89 -5.37 6.88
C TYR A 80 -2.23 -4.09 6.32
N ARG A 81 -2.17 -3.95 5.00
CA ARG A 81 -1.62 -2.75 4.35
C ARG A 81 -2.44 -1.51 4.66
N LYS A 82 -3.77 -1.64 4.62
CA LYS A 82 -4.67 -0.54 4.95
C LYS A 82 -4.45 -0.02 6.37
N ALA A 83 -4.32 -0.91 7.35
CA ALA A 83 -4.02 -0.54 8.73
C ALA A 83 -2.66 0.13 8.86
N GLN A 84 -1.65 -0.31 8.13
CA GLN A 84 -0.33 0.34 8.10
C GLN A 84 -0.37 1.71 7.42
N GLU A 85 -1.09 1.83 6.31
CA GLU A 85 -1.31 3.12 5.63
C GLU A 85 -1.95 4.15 6.58
N GLU A 86 -3.00 3.75 7.28
CA GLU A 86 -3.67 4.60 8.27
C GLU A 86 -2.73 5.07 9.38
N ARG A 87 -1.91 4.18 9.94
CA ARG A 87 -0.91 4.52 10.97
C ARG A 87 0.15 5.50 10.45
N VAL A 88 0.61 5.30 9.23
CA VAL A 88 1.60 6.19 8.60
C VAL A 88 1.00 7.57 8.34
N ILE A 89 -0.25 7.64 7.88
CA ILE A 89 -0.99 8.89 7.67
C ILE A 89 -1.21 9.62 9.00
N GLU A 90 -1.67 8.94 10.04
CA GLU A 90 -1.83 9.54 11.38
C GLU A 90 -0.52 10.12 11.92
N LYS A 91 0.59 9.43 11.69
CA LYS A 91 1.90 9.91 12.08
C LYS A 91 2.31 11.15 11.29
N ALA A 92 2.10 11.13 9.97
CA ALA A 92 2.36 12.28 9.09
C ALA A 92 1.51 13.49 9.50
N GLU A 93 0.24 13.28 9.81
CA GLU A 93 -0.66 14.33 10.28
C GLU A 93 -0.16 15.00 11.56
N ARG A 94 0.33 14.23 12.52
CA ARG A 94 0.93 14.75 13.75
C ARG A 94 2.14 15.64 13.47
N TYR A 95 3.00 15.24 12.54
CA TYR A 95 4.17 16.05 12.15
C TYR A 95 3.77 17.34 11.44
N ILE A 96 2.79 17.29 10.54
CA ILE A 96 2.26 18.48 9.86
C ILE A 96 1.61 19.44 10.86
N LYS A 97 0.84 18.92 11.81
CA LYS A 97 0.27 19.72 12.89
C LYS A 97 1.35 20.42 13.71
N MET A 98 2.41 19.71 14.07
CA MET A 98 3.57 20.27 14.78
C MET A 98 4.26 21.36 13.95
N MET A 99 4.45 21.14 12.65
CA MET A 99 4.99 22.14 11.74
C MET A 99 4.18 23.45 11.76
N LYS A 100 2.86 23.33 11.69
CA LYS A 100 1.95 24.49 11.71
C LYS A 100 1.94 25.20 13.07
N GLU A 101 1.87 24.46 14.18
CA GLU A 101 1.84 25.02 15.54
C GLU A 101 3.14 25.73 15.91
N ARG A 102 4.28 25.25 15.42
CA ARG A 102 5.61 25.85 15.68
C ARG A 102 6.05 26.85 14.62
N ASN A 103 5.19 27.13 13.63
CA ASN A 103 5.49 28.02 12.51
C ASN A 103 6.79 27.65 11.78
N LEU A 104 7.02 26.34 11.57
CA LEU A 104 8.14 25.83 10.79
C LEU A 104 7.85 25.96 9.28
N GLY A 105 8.85 26.34 8.51
CA GLY A 105 8.71 26.43 7.05
C GLY A 105 8.63 25.05 6.37
N GLU A 106 9.26 24.07 6.98
CA GLU A 106 9.28 22.68 6.51
C GLU A 106 9.40 21.70 7.67
N ILE A 107 9.06 20.45 7.42
CA ILE A 107 9.30 19.35 8.35
C ILE A 107 9.66 18.08 7.59
N LYS A 108 10.58 17.31 8.15
CA LYS A 108 10.97 16.00 7.66
C LYS A 108 10.28 14.92 8.49
N LEU A 109 9.56 14.03 7.81
CA LEU A 109 8.94 12.87 8.43
C LEU A 109 9.99 11.79 8.74
N PRO A 110 9.70 10.84 9.63
CA PRO A 110 10.57 9.68 9.82
C PRO A 110 10.80 8.91 8.52
N PRO A 111 11.95 8.24 8.35
CA PRO A 111 12.21 7.38 7.21
C PRO A 111 11.12 6.32 7.01
N MET A 112 10.78 6.05 5.78
CA MET A 112 9.80 5.04 5.41
C MET A 112 10.09 4.44 4.03
N SER A 113 9.50 3.27 3.76
CA SER A 113 9.66 2.60 2.48
C SER A 113 9.10 3.42 1.30
N PRO A 114 9.54 3.15 0.06
CA PRO A 114 9.01 3.83 -1.13
C PRO A 114 7.49 3.75 -1.23
N TYR A 115 6.90 2.63 -0.87
CA TYR A 115 5.45 2.44 -0.85
C TYR A 115 4.75 3.45 0.07
N PHE A 116 5.17 3.54 1.32
CA PHE A 116 4.56 4.47 2.28
C PHE A 116 4.87 5.93 1.96
N ARG A 117 6.02 6.23 1.40
CA ARG A 117 6.32 7.59 0.92
C ARG A 117 5.33 8.03 -0.16
N ARG A 118 4.98 7.13 -1.08
CA ARG A 118 3.96 7.39 -2.10
C ARG A 118 2.58 7.61 -1.47
N VAL A 119 2.18 6.77 -0.52
CA VAL A 119 0.91 6.93 0.22
C VAL A 119 0.82 8.32 0.85
N VAL A 120 1.87 8.74 1.54
CA VAL A 120 1.93 10.06 2.20
C VAL A 120 1.89 11.20 1.19
N HIS A 121 2.64 11.12 0.09
CA HIS A 121 2.63 12.15 -0.96
C HIS A 121 1.22 12.36 -1.54
N LEU A 122 0.53 11.29 -1.89
CA LEU A 122 -0.82 11.34 -2.43
C LEU A 122 -1.81 11.91 -1.42
N TRP A 123 -1.70 11.49 -0.15
CA TRP A 123 -2.55 12.01 0.91
C TRP A 123 -2.34 13.51 1.14
N ILE A 124 -1.10 14.00 1.20
CA ILE A 124 -0.80 15.42 1.33
C ILE A 124 -1.37 16.21 0.14
N LEU A 125 -1.16 15.70 -1.07
CA LEU A 125 -1.64 16.33 -2.30
C LEU A 125 -3.17 16.56 -2.28
N HIS A 126 -3.92 15.60 -1.76
CA HIS A 126 -5.38 15.68 -1.70
C HIS A 126 -5.91 16.43 -0.47
N THR A 127 -5.17 16.41 0.63
CA THR A 127 -5.66 16.92 1.92
C THR A 127 -5.22 18.36 2.19
N PHE A 128 -4.02 18.73 1.76
CA PHE A 128 -3.39 20.02 2.05
C PHE A 128 -3.00 20.78 0.79
N PRO A 129 -3.93 21.54 0.17
CA PRO A 129 -3.62 22.29 -1.05
C PRO A 129 -2.48 23.31 -0.91
N GLU A 130 -2.24 23.78 0.31
CA GLU A 130 -1.19 24.76 0.65
C GLU A 130 0.21 24.13 0.82
N LEU A 131 0.30 22.81 0.89
CA LEU A 131 1.54 22.10 1.14
C LEU A 131 2.03 21.38 -0.12
N GLN A 132 3.35 21.19 -0.15
CA GLN A 132 4.05 20.34 -1.10
C GLN A 132 4.88 19.31 -0.34
N SER A 133 5.23 18.23 -1.01
CA SER A 133 6.10 17.20 -0.45
C SER A 133 7.06 16.65 -1.50
N ASP A 134 8.24 16.31 -1.04
CA ASP A 134 9.26 15.59 -1.83
C ASP A 134 9.91 14.50 -0.97
N SER A 135 10.70 13.65 -1.61
CA SER A 135 11.49 12.64 -0.90
C SER A 135 12.93 13.09 -0.83
N VAL A 136 13.53 13.04 0.36
CA VAL A 136 14.91 13.45 0.63
C VAL A 136 15.69 12.33 1.31
N GLY A 137 17.01 12.30 1.11
CA GLY A 137 17.90 11.28 1.65
C GLY A 137 18.07 10.08 0.73
N GLU A 138 18.79 9.08 1.20
CA GLU A 138 19.15 7.88 0.43
C GLU A 138 18.90 6.60 1.24
N GLY A 139 18.58 5.52 0.53
CA GLY A 139 18.42 4.19 1.11
C GLY A 139 17.42 4.14 2.26
N LYS A 140 17.81 3.55 3.37
CA LYS A 140 16.95 3.37 4.56
C LYS A 140 16.65 4.67 5.30
N SER A 141 17.41 5.73 5.06
CA SER A 141 17.20 7.05 5.67
C SER A 141 16.29 7.96 4.84
N ARG A 142 15.90 7.53 3.65
CA ARG A 142 15.07 8.34 2.76
C ARG A 142 13.68 8.56 3.34
N ALA A 143 13.26 9.81 3.38
CA ALA A 143 12.04 10.25 4.04
C ALA A 143 11.28 11.29 3.21
N VAL A 144 10.04 11.54 3.58
CA VAL A 144 9.23 12.62 3.02
C VAL A 144 9.54 13.92 3.74
N ARG A 145 9.80 14.97 3.00
CA ARG A 145 9.85 16.36 3.47
C ARG A 145 8.58 17.08 3.05
N VAL A 146 7.96 17.79 3.97
CA VAL A 146 6.74 18.59 3.75
C VAL A 146 7.08 20.05 3.94
N PHE A 147 6.59 20.92 3.05
CA PHE A 147 6.85 22.35 3.07
C PHE A 147 5.69 23.13 2.45
N TYR A 148 5.63 24.42 2.71
CA TYR A 148 4.65 25.30 2.08
C TYR A 148 5.01 25.58 0.61
N LYS A 149 3.98 25.73 -0.21
CA LYS A 149 4.13 26.16 -1.62
C LYS A 149 4.72 27.56 -1.74
#